data_a37218288828b15b45b7a66c2aebd01e
#
_entry.id   a37218288828b15b45b7a66c2aebd01e
#
_cell.length_a   1.000
_cell.length_b   1.000
_cell.length_c   1.000
_cell.angle_alpha   90.00
_cell.angle_beta   90.00
_cell.angle_gamma   90.00
#
_symmetry.space_group_name_H-M   'P 1'
#
loop_
_entity.id
_entity.type
_entity.pdbx_description
1 polymer ?
#
loop_
_entity_poly.entity_id
_entity_poly.type
_entity_poly.pdbx_seq_one_letter_code
_entity_poly.pdbx_strand_id
1 'polypeptide(L)'
;MEDTIVIRRFKPSDLEGALDLDREVFGGYDPTIFTTFYEYHPRTTLVAECGGSVVGFVLGFKHTPLEGRVFWLAVRPGYQSRGVGRKLLTSILRTFRFMGAVSATLEVRISNKKAQALYSGMGFEMITIYPGYYTDGEPAIIMKRRL
;
A
#
# COMPACT_ATOMS: atom_id res chain seq x y z
N MET A 1 22.02 -17.13 5.07
CA MET A 1 20.69 -17.20 5.70
C MET A 1 19.83 -16.08 5.12
N GLU A 2 18.71 -16.43 4.56
CA GLU A 2 17.79 -15.40 4.05
C GLU A 2 17.09 -14.70 5.21
N ASP A 3 17.07 -13.37 5.14
CA ASP A 3 16.35 -12.59 6.13
C ASP A 3 14.84 -12.74 5.92
N THR A 4 14.12 -12.96 6.99
CA THR A 4 12.67 -13.09 6.95
C THR A 4 12.01 -11.73 6.80
N ILE A 5 11.00 -11.66 5.93
CA ILE A 5 10.16 -10.47 5.79
C ILE A 5 9.07 -10.52 6.86
N VAL A 6 9.02 -9.49 7.69
CA VAL A 6 8.01 -9.36 8.76
C VAL A 6 7.11 -8.18 8.44
N ILE A 7 5.80 -8.40 8.42
CA ILE A 7 4.81 -7.32 8.27
C ILE A 7 4.32 -6.95 9.65
N ARG A 8 4.40 -5.68 9.98
CA ARG A 8 3.99 -5.17 11.29
C ARG A 8 3.49 -3.75 11.18
N ARG A 9 2.90 -3.23 12.25
CA ARG A 9 2.45 -1.85 12.29
C ARG A 9 3.65 -0.89 12.26
N PHE A 10 3.45 0.23 11.60
CA PHE A 10 4.39 1.36 11.62
C PHE A 10 4.52 1.90 13.04
N LYS A 11 5.73 2.29 13.40
CA LYS A 11 6.05 3.00 14.65
C LYS A 11 6.90 4.23 14.32
N PRO A 12 6.96 5.25 15.20
CA PRO A 12 7.68 6.49 14.89
C PRO A 12 9.13 6.31 14.45
N SER A 13 9.81 5.30 14.98
CA SER A 13 11.19 5.00 14.59
C SER A 13 11.32 4.50 13.14
N ASP A 14 10.24 4.16 12.48
CA ASP A 14 10.23 3.75 11.07
C ASP A 14 10.20 4.93 10.10
N LEU A 15 9.95 6.14 10.58
CA LEU A 15 9.70 7.29 9.71
C LEU A 15 10.86 7.53 8.75
N GLU A 16 12.10 7.54 9.25
CA GLU A 16 13.27 7.78 8.42
C GLU A 16 13.40 6.74 7.31
N GLY A 17 13.26 5.46 7.64
CA GLY A 17 13.33 4.36 6.66
C GLY A 17 12.19 4.43 5.64
N ALA A 18 10.98 4.76 6.08
CA ALA A 18 9.83 4.91 5.19
C ALA A 18 10.01 6.09 4.23
N LEU A 19 10.53 7.22 4.70
CA LEU A 19 10.81 8.38 3.86
C LEU A 19 11.91 8.11 2.86
N ASP A 20 12.96 7.40 3.25
CA ASP A 20 14.04 7.00 2.35
C ASP A 20 13.50 6.12 1.22
N LEU A 21 12.68 5.15 1.57
CA LEU A 21 12.03 4.26 0.59
C LEU A 21 11.11 5.05 -0.35
N ASP A 22 10.34 5.98 0.18
CA ASP A 22 9.46 6.82 -0.59
C ASP A 22 10.23 7.68 -1.61
N ARG A 23 11.33 8.28 -1.19
CA ARG A 23 12.19 9.03 -2.10
C ARG A 23 12.74 8.17 -3.22
N GLU A 24 13.12 6.94 -2.91
CA GLU A 24 13.67 5.97 -3.88
C GLU A 24 12.63 5.54 -4.91
N VAL A 25 11.39 5.32 -4.48
CA VAL A 25 10.31 4.77 -5.34
C VAL A 25 9.52 5.87 -6.04
N PHE A 26 9.17 6.95 -5.33
CA PHE A 26 8.26 7.98 -5.82
C PHE A 26 8.88 9.38 -5.94
N GLY A 27 10.13 9.55 -5.56
CA GLY A 27 10.82 10.84 -5.62
C GLY A 27 10.56 11.75 -4.42
N GLY A 28 9.82 11.28 -3.44
CA GLY A 28 9.54 12.02 -2.21
C GLY A 28 8.17 12.67 -2.18
N TYR A 29 7.40 12.35 -1.14
CA TYR A 29 6.12 12.98 -0.83
C TYR A 29 6.23 13.77 0.47
N ASP A 30 5.13 14.40 0.85
CA ASP A 30 5.05 15.13 2.11
C ASP A 30 5.21 14.15 3.30
N PRO A 31 6.22 14.35 4.16
CA PRO A 31 6.44 13.49 5.34
C PRO A 31 5.24 13.40 6.27
N THR A 32 4.37 14.41 6.26
CA THR A 32 3.17 14.43 7.13
C THR A 32 2.18 13.33 6.79
N ILE A 33 2.26 12.72 5.59
CA ILE A 33 1.39 11.61 5.21
C ILE A 33 1.58 10.44 6.16
N PHE A 34 2.83 10.04 6.44
CA PHE A 34 3.11 8.93 7.36
C PHE A 34 2.63 9.22 8.78
N THR A 35 2.92 10.42 9.28
CA THR A 35 2.50 10.79 10.63
C THR A 35 0.99 10.89 10.75
N THR A 36 0.31 11.40 9.72
CA THR A 36 -1.14 11.47 9.68
C THR A 36 -1.77 10.08 9.70
N PHE A 37 -1.29 9.17 8.85
CA PHE A 37 -1.80 7.80 8.83
C PHE A 37 -1.50 7.08 10.15
N TYR A 38 -0.32 7.26 10.71
CA TYR A 38 0.03 6.68 12.00
C TYR A 38 -0.90 7.17 13.11
N GLU A 39 -1.22 8.46 13.13
CA GLU A 39 -2.05 9.05 14.17
C GLU A 39 -3.52 8.63 14.04
N TYR A 40 -4.08 8.67 12.83
CA TYR A 40 -5.51 8.44 12.62
C TYR A 40 -5.86 7.03 12.19
N HIS A 41 -4.94 6.29 11.58
CA HIS A 41 -5.18 4.95 11.05
C HIS A 41 -4.04 3.98 11.41
N PRO A 42 -3.70 3.82 12.70
CA PRO A 42 -2.52 3.03 13.10
C PRO A 42 -2.62 1.56 12.73
N ARG A 43 -3.83 0.98 12.70
CA ARG A 43 -4.02 -0.44 12.36
C ARG A 43 -3.74 -0.74 10.90
N THR A 44 -3.87 0.26 10.04
CA THR A 44 -3.72 0.12 8.59
C THR A 44 -2.55 0.94 8.05
N THR A 45 -1.57 1.23 8.91
CA THR A 45 -0.29 1.82 8.57
C THR A 45 0.77 0.77 8.86
N LEU A 46 1.16 0.01 7.82
CA LEU A 46 1.97 -1.18 7.97
C LEU A 46 3.30 -1.03 7.25
N VAL A 47 4.33 -1.68 7.79
CA VAL A 47 5.65 -1.76 7.16
C VAL A 47 6.07 -3.22 6.98
N ALA A 48 6.90 -3.45 5.98
CA ALA A 48 7.64 -4.69 5.82
C ALA A 48 9.07 -4.45 6.30
N GLU A 49 9.52 -5.27 7.21
CA GLU A 49 10.86 -5.22 7.79
C GLU A 49 11.65 -6.45 7.35
N CYS A 50 12.90 -6.23 6.97
CA CYS A 50 13.83 -7.29 6.64
C CYS A 50 15.20 -6.93 7.20
N GLY A 51 15.75 -7.77 8.07
CA GLY A 51 17.06 -7.53 8.68
C GLY A 51 17.16 -6.20 9.44
N GLY A 52 16.07 -5.76 10.07
CA GLY A 52 16.03 -4.51 10.82
C GLY A 52 15.77 -3.27 9.97
N SER A 53 15.60 -3.41 8.65
CA SER A 53 15.37 -2.29 7.74
C SER A 53 13.96 -2.31 7.18
N VAL A 54 13.37 -1.13 6.97
CA VAL A 54 12.08 -0.98 6.29
C VAL A 54 12.30 -1.17 4.78
N VAL A 55 11.67 -2.20 4.22
CA VAL A 55 11.80 -2.54 2.80
C VAL A 55 10.51 -2.36 2.01
N GLY A 56 9.43 -2.03 2.70
CA GLY A 56 8.14 -1.74 2.08
C GLY A 56 7.18 -1.14 3.08
N PHE A 57 6.10 -0.55 2.56
CA PHE A 57 5.00 -0.06 3.40
C PHE A 57 3.69 -0.13 2.66
N VAL A 58 2.59 -0.15 3.40
CA VAL A 58 1.24 0.04 2.86
C VAL A 58 0.46 0.92 3.83
N LEU A 59 -0.22 1.92 3.27
CA LEU A 59 -1.08 2.83 4.00
C LEU A 59 -2.50 2.65 3.49
N GLY A 60 -3.45 2.62 4.41
CA GLY A 60 -4.85 2.54 4.05
C GLY A 60 -5.76 2.96 5.18
N PHE A 61 -7.04 3.05 4.87
CA PHE A 61 -8.07 3.43 5.85
C PHE A 61 -9.43 2.95 5.38
N LYS A 62 -10.37 2.84 6.31
CA LYS A 62 -11.77 2.61 5.95
C LYS A 62 -12.43 3.95 5.68
N HIS A 63 -12.76 4.22 4.42
CA HIS A 63 -13.46 5.45 4.06
C HIS A 63 -14.97 5.36 4.25
N THR A 64 -15.49 4.12 4.40
CA THR A 64 -16.86 3.84 4.88
C THR A 64 -16.80 2.69 5.88
N PRO A 65 -17.85 2.44 6.67
CA PRO A 65 -17.87 1.29 7.58
C PRO A 65 -17.64 -0.06 6.89
N LEU A 66 -17.99 -0.18 5.60
CA LEU A 66 -17.96 -1.45 4.87
C LEU A 66 -16.84 -1.53 3.83
N GLU A 67 -16.07 -0.46 3.61
CA GLU A 67 -15.07 -0.45 2.55
C GLU A 67 -13.75 0.14 3.02
N GLY A 68 -12.68 -0.63 2.83
CA GLY A 68 -11.31 -0.18 3.01
C GLY A 68 -10.74 0.36 1.72
N ARG A 69 -9.85 1.35 1.82
CA ARG A 69 -9.11 1.90 0.70
C ARG A 69 -7.64 1.73 0.92
N VAL A 70 -6.96 1.06 -0.01
CA VAL A 70 -5.51 1.00 -0.04
C VAL A 70 -5.04 2.31 -0.69
N PHE A 71 -4.43 3.16 0.12
CA PHE A 71 -4.03 4.49 -0.33
C PHE A 71 -2.66 4.46 -1.00
N TRP A 72 -1.72 3.68 -0.46
CA TRP A 72 -0.35 3.72 -0.93
C TRP A 72 0.39 2.43 -0.60
N LEU A 73 1.08 1.87 -1.59
CA LEU A 73 1.88 0.65 -1.46
C LEU A 73 3.22 0.86 -2.15
N ALA A 74 4.30 0.62 -1.44
CA ALA A 74 5.66 0.73 -1.98
C ALA A 74 6.53 -0.40 -1.50
N VAL A 75 7.42 -0.88 -2.37
CA VAL A 75 8.44 -1.88 -2.05
C VAL A 75 9.78 -1.39 -2.59
N ARG A 76 10.82 -1.46 -1.76
CA ARG A 76 12.18 -1.08 -2.14
C ARG A 76 12.63 -1.86 -3.37
N PRO A 77 13.26 -1.23 -4.39
CA PRO A 77 13.58 -1.91 -5.65
C PRO A 77 14.33 -3.23 -5.50
N GLY A 78 15.28 -3.34 -4.59
CA GLY A 78 16.01 -4.58 -4.35
C GLY A 78 15.18 -5.71 -3.74
N TYR A 79 13.96 -5.42 -3.30
CA TYR A 79 13.05 -6.37 -2.67
C TYR A 79 11.78 -6.62 -3.48
N GLN A 80 11.65 -5.98 -4.64
CA GLN A 80 10.52 -6.22 -5.55
C GLN A 80 10.63 -7.64 -6.12
N SER A 81 9.50 -8.20 -6.51
CA SER A 81 9.37 -9.57 -7.04
C SER A 81 9.77 -10.68 -6.05
N ARG A 82 9.81 -10.36 -4.77
CA ARG A 82 10.04 -11.32 -3.67
C ARG A 82 8.79 -11.57 -2.82
N GLY A 83 7.63 -11.10 -3.29
CA GLY A 83 6.38 -11.28 -2.58
C GLY A 83 6.11 -10.28 -1.45
N VAL A 84 6.93 -9.23 -1.29
CA VAL A 84 6.76 -8.23 -0.22
C VAL A 84 5.46 -7.46 -0.42
N GLY A 85 5.19 -6.99 -1.63
CA GLY A 85 3.94 -6.29 -1.95
C GLY A 85 2.71 -7.14 -1.68
N ARG A 86 2.76 -8.41 -2.06
CA ARG A 86 1.68 -9.37 -1.79
C ARG A 86 1.46 -9.56 -0.29
N LYS A 87 2.53 -9.67 0.49
CA LYS A 87 2.44 -9.82 1.95
C LYS A 87 1.84 -8.58 2.61
N LEU A 88 2.28 -7.38 2.20
CA LEU A 88 1.73 -6.12 2.69
C LEU A 88 0.25 -6.01 2.38
N LEU A 89 -0.12 -6.28 1.13
CA LEU A 89 -1.51 -6.18 0.69
C LEU A 89 -2.38 -7.22 1.41
N THR A 90 -1.92 -8.45 1.53
CA THR A 90 -2.63 -9.50 2.29
C THR A 90 -2.89 -9.05 3.73
N SER A 91 -1.90 -8.45 4.38
CA SER A 91 -2.03 -7.99 5.76
C SER A 91 -3.04 -6.87 5.92
N ILE A 92 -3.02 -5.87 5.03
CA ILE A 92 -3.97 -4.76 5.16
C ILE A 92 -5.39 -5.21 4.82
N LEU A 93 -5.57 -6.08 3.82
CA LEU A 93 -6.90 -6.61 3.48
C LEU A 93 -7.48 -7.43 4.63
N ARG A 94 -6.65 -8.23 5.28
CA ARG A 94 -7.06 -8.99 6.46
C ARG A 94 -7.47 -8.07 7.61
N THR A 95 -6.72 -6.98 7.80
CA THR A 95 -7.03 -5.97 8.82
C THR A 95 -8.35 -5.27 8.51
N PHE A 96 -8.58 -4.87 7.26
CA PHE A 96 -9.86 -4.28 6.85
C PHE A 96 -11.02 -5.22 7.15
N ARG A 97 -10.87 -6.48 6.80
CA ARG A 97 -11.90 -7.49 7.07
C ARG A 97 -12.17 -7.64 8.57
N PHE A 98 -11.12 -7.70 9.38
CA PHE A 98 -11.24 -7.74 10.83
C PHE A 98 -11.98 -6.51 11.38
N MET A 99 -11.79 -5.35 10.75
CA MET A 99 -12.45 -4.10 11.11
C MET A 99 -13.89 -3.98 10.56
N GLY A 100 -14.41 -5.02 9.91
CA GLY A 100 -15.79 -5.07 9.42
C GLY A 100 -15.97 -4.68 7.95
N ALA A 101 -14.91 -4.40 7.22
CA ALA A 101 -15.02 -4.10 5.79
C ALA A 101 -15.41 -5.37 5.01
N VAL A 102 -16.22 -5.20 3.97
CA VAL A 102 -16.64 -6.29 3.07
C VAL A 102 -16.05 -6.14 1.68
N SER A 103 -15.35 -5.03 1.43
CA SER A 103 -14.65 -4.77 0.17
C SER A 103 -13.47 -3.84 0.40
N ALA A 104 -12.57 -3.82 -0.58
CA ALA A 104 -11.44 -2.89 -0.61
C ALA A 104 -11.28 -2.33 -2.01
N THR A 105 -10.89 -1.06 -2.10
CA THR A 105 -10.62 -0.36 -3.36
C THR A 105 -9.21 0.22 -3.36
N LEU A 106 -8.71 0.48 -4.55
CA LEU A 106 -7.45 1.19 -4.76
C LEU A 106 -7.46 1.86 -6.13
N GLU A 107 -6.56 2.83 -6.31
CA GLU A 107 -6.27 3.42 -7.60
C GLU A 107 -4.87 3.00 -8.04
N VAL A 108 -4.71 2.81 -9.35
CA VAL A 108 -3.41 2.50 -9.95
C VAL A 108 -3.26 3.25 -11.26
N ARG A 109 -2.06 3.77 -11.54
CA ARG A 109 -1.78 4.43 -12.81
C ARG A 109 -1.99 3.45 -13.97
N ILE A 110 -2.60 3.92 -15.04
CA ILE A 110 -2.86 3.08 -16.22
C ILE A 110 -1.57 2.54 -16.83
N SER A 111 -0.46 3.25 -16.65
CA SER A 111 0.88 2.83 -17.11
C SER A 111 1.55 1.81 -16.20
N ASN A 112 1.09 1.68 -14.95
CA ASN A 112 1.74 0.80 -13.97
C ASN A 112 1.25 -0.65 -14.12
N LYS A 113 1.73 -1.32 -15.16
CA LYS A 113 1.31 -2.69 -15.49
C LYS A 113 1.72 -3.71 -14.42
N LYS A 114 2.87 -3.49 -13.79
CA LYS A 114 3.37 -4.37 -12.73
C LYS A 114 2.44 -4.36 -11.51
N ALA A 115 2.02 -3.18 -11.07
CA ALA A 115 1.08 -3.06 -9.96
C ALA A 115 -0.30 -3.64 -10.33
N GLN A 116 -0.79 -3.37 -11.54
CA GLN A 116 -2.05 -3.94 -12.03
C GLN A 116 -2.02 -5.47 -11.98
N ALA A 117 -0.91 -6.08 -12.41
CA ALA A 117 -0.75 -7.53 -12.37
C ALA A 117 -0.78 -8.07 -10.94
N LEU A 118 -0.11 -7.39 -10.00
CA LEU A 118 -0.18 -7.75 -8.58
C LEU A 118 -1.61 -7.73 -8.06
N TYR A 119 -2.32 -6.64 -8.31
CA TYR A 119 -3.69 -6.46 -7.80
C TYR A 119 -4.65 -7.45 -8.44
N SER A 120 -4.58 -7.65 -9.75
CA SER A 120 -5.40 -8.64 -10.45
C SER A 120 -5.13 -10.05 -9.92
N GLY A 121 -3.86 -10.39 -9.71
CA GLY A 121 -3.47 -11.68 -9.14
C GLY A 121 -3.96 -11.90 -7.71
N MET A 122 -4.37 -10.84 -7.02
CA MET A 122 -4.93 -10.90 -5.67
C MET A 122 -6.44 -10.69 -5.65
N GLY A 123 -7.11 -10.79 -6.79
CA GLY A 123 -8.56 -10.76 -6.87
C GLY A 123 -9.20 -9.40 -7.03
N PHE A 124 -8.40 -8.36 -7.27
CA PHE A 124 -8.96 -7.05 -7.61
C PHE A 124 -9.40 -7.03 -9.07
N GLU A 125 -10.53 -6.41 -9.33
CA GLU A 125 -11.08 -6.24 -10.66
C GLU A 125 -11.21 -4.75 -10.98
N MET A 126 -11.02 -4.40 -12.24
CA MET A 126 -11.22 -3.03 -12.71
C MET A 126 -12.71 -2.67 -12.63
N ILE A 127 -13.00 -1.54 -11.96
CA ILE A 127 -14.36 -1.00 -11.88
C ILE A 127 -14.55 0.07 -12.94
N THR A 128 -13.61 1.01 -13.04
CA THR A 128 -13.68 2.12 -13.97
C THR A 128 -12.30 2.72 -14.20
N ILE A 129 -12.21 3.58 -15.19
CA ILE A 129 -11.04 4.42 -15.46
C ILE A 129 -11.43 5.86 -15.14
N TYR A 130 -10.60 6.54 -14.36
CA TYR A 130 -10.81 7.94 -13.97
C TYR A 130 -9.84 8.83 -14.76
N PRO A 131 -10.31 9.54 -15.82
CA PRO A 131 -9.43 10.37 -16.64
C PRO A 131 -8.85 11.55 -15.85
N GLY A 132 -7.58 11.89 -16.11
CA GLY A 132 -6.95 13.05 -15.50
C GLY A 132 -6.79 12.98 -13.98
N TYR A 133 -6.76 11.80 -13.42
CA TYR A 133 -6.73 11.62 -11.96
C TYR A 133 -5.45 12.16 -11.31
N TYR A 134 -4.29 11.91 -11.92
CA TYR A 134 -3.01 12.34 -11.40
C TYR A 134 -2.66 13.74 -11.90
N THR A 135 -1.79 14.44 -11.17
CA THR A 135 -1.40 15.81 -11.47
C THR A 135 -0.74 15.98 -12.85
N ASP A 136 -0.11 14.91 -13.35
CA ASP A 136 0.48 14.87 -14.69
C ASP A 136 -0.53 14.55 -15.80
N GLY A 137 -1.80 14.39 -15.44
CA GLY A 137 -2.90 14.08 -16.36
C GLY A 137 -3.10 12.60 -16.64
N GLU A 138 -2.27 11.73 -16.09
CA GLU A 138 -2.43 10.29 -16.32
C GLU A 138 -3.73 9.78 -15.70
N PRO A 139 -4.49 8.90 -16.41
CA PRO A 139 -5.68 8.27 -15.82
C PRO A 139 -5.33 7.28 -14.73
N ALA A 140 -6.26 7.08 -13.80
CA ALA A 140 -6.22 6.01 -12.82
C ALA A 140 -7.20 4.90 -13.21
N ILE A 141 -6.80 3.66 -12.99
CA ILE A 141 -7.72 2.52 -12.96
C ILE A 141 -8.16 2.37 -11.51
N ILE A 142 -9.47 2.36 -11.28
CA ILE A 142 -10.04 2.06 -9.96
C ILE A 142 -10.32 0.57 -9.92
N MET A 143 -9.75 -0.10 -8.94
CA MET A 143 -9.90 -1.55 -8.77
C MET A 143 -10.56 -1.86 -7.44
N LYS A 144 -11.32 -2.94 -7.40
CA LYS A 144 -12.08 -3.34 -6.21
C LYS A 144 -12.02 -4.86 -6.03
N ARG A 145 -11.97 -5.27 -4.77
CA ARG A 145 -12.04 -6.67 -4.37
C ARG A 145 -13.04 -6.83 -3.22
N ARG A 146 -13.86 -7.89 -3.31
CA ARG A 146 -14.67 -8.34 -2.18
C ARG A 146 -13.78 -9.03 -1.15
N LEU A 147 -14.00 -8.75 0.12
CA LEU A 147 -13.26 -9.35 1.23
C LEU A 147 -13.98 -10.52 1.86
#